data_eee2b4eab281ddfb06278bf50241d561
#
_entry.id   eee2b4eab281ddfb06278bf50241d561
#
_cell.length_a   1.000
_cell.length_b   1.000
_cell.length_c   1.000
_cell.angle_alpha   90.00
_cell.angle_beta   90.00
_cell.angle_gamma   90.00
#
_symmetry.space_group_name_H-M   'P 1'
#
loop_
_entity.id
_entity.type
_entity.pdbx_description
1 polymer ?
#
loop_
_entity_poly.entity_id
_entity_poly.type
_entity_poly.pdbx_seq_one_letter_code
_entity_poly.pdbx_strand_id
1 'polypeptide(L)'
;MKNSIFNILNILISKGLVTEDNVKAVQQKYQDDNNVTIEDALIRENIVSEKDVYSTVAERMRLAFIDLKELQIDESLYDIIPQNLVEDYGIAPIAEENGRLIVATSNPMDYRMISVISNNIKRRIKTVVATPTQIKEQQDIMYKAGEQEKMYDEAQEFIRQQMVASEDSKIEEDNAEDQPIINWSTKCSKTLLR
;
A
#
# COMPACT_ATOMS: atom_id res chain seq x y z
N MET A 1 2.14 9.47 29.82
CA MET A 1 3.21 8.97 28.91
C MET A 1 3.39 7.47 29.08
N LYS A 2 3.46 6.71 27.97
CA LYS A 2 3.72 5.26 28.03
C LYS A 2 5.22 5.00 28.23
N ASN A 3 5.53 3.94 28.98
CA ASN A 3 6.92 3.49 29.12
C ASN A 3 7.46 3.00 27.78
N SER A 4 8.81 3.01 27.65
CA SER A 4 9.51 2.44 26.50
C SER A 4 9.04 1.03 26.18
N ILE A 5 8.53 0.83 24.98
CA ILE A 5 8.03 -0.50 24.53
C ILE A 5 9.21 -1.45 24.31
N PHE A 6 10.33 -0.92 23.84
CA PHE A 6 11.48 -1.72 23.42
C PHE A 6 12.64 -1.72 24.42
N ASN A 7 12.53 -0.92 25.50
CA ASN A 7 13.58 -0.75 26.51
C ASN A 7 14.95 -0.42 25.91
N ILE A 8 14.98 0.50 24.95
CA ILE A 8 16.19 0.89 24.19
C ILE A 8 16.85 2.17 24.69
N LEU A 9 16.25 2.86 25.65
CA LEU A 9 16.76 4.17 26.15
C LEU A 9 18.21 4.08 26.60
N ASN A 10 18.55 3.06 27.37
CA ASN A 10 19.93 2.86 27.83
C ASN A 10 20.91 2.65 26.68
N ILE A 11 20.45 2.01 25.59
CA ILE A 11 21.28 1.79 24.41
C ILE A 11 21.48 3.11 23.66
N LEU A 12 20.41 3.90 23.49
CA LEU A 12 20.51 5.24 22.86
C LEU A 12 21.44 6.16 23.64
N ILE A 13 21.37 6.14 24.98
CA ILE A 13 22.28 6.90 25.85
C ILE A 13 23.70 6.39 25.71
N SER A 14 23.94 5.09 25.74
CA SER A 14 25.29 4.51 25.60
C SER A 14 25.92 4.78 24.24
N LYS A 15 25.11 4.93 23.19
CA LYS A 15 25.55 5.35 21.86
C LYS A 15 25.77 6.88 21.74
N GLY A 16 25.45 7.64 22.78
CA GLY A 16 25.55 9.11 22.77
C GLY A 16 24.51 9.81 21.90
N LEU A 17 23.47 9.10 21.45
CA LEU A 17 22.40 9.65 20.62
C LEU A 17 21.40 10.48 21.43
N VAL A 18 21.25 10.17 22.72
CA VAL A 18 20.33 10.83 23.66
C VAL A 18 21.06 11.01 24.99
N THR A 19 20.81 12.12 25.70
CA THR A 19 21.31 12.35 27.05
C THR A 19 20.22 12.09 28.10
N GLU A 20 20.61 11.82 29.35
CA GLU A 20 19.66 11.68 30.47
C GLU A 20 18.82 12.95 30.66
N ASP A 21 19.40 14.12 30.43
CA ASP A 21 18.70 15.40 30.58
C ASP A 21 17.63 15.57 29.51
N ASN A 22 17.92 15.13 28.27
CA ASN A 22 16.91 15.09 27.20
C ASN A 22 15.75 14.18 27.57
N VAL A 23 16.03 13.00 28.13
CA VAL A 23 15.00 12.06 28.59
C VAL A 23 14.13 12.69 29.66
N LYS A 24 14.73 13.34 30.67
CA LYS A 24 13.98 14.02 31.76
C LYS A 24 13.13 15.16 31.23
N ALA A 25 13.68 15.99 30.34
CA ALA A 25 12.97 17.13 29.73
C ALA A 25 11.73 16.66 28.94
N VAL A 26 11.90 15.60 28.13
CA VAL A 26 10.78 15.03 27.37
C VAL A 26 9.75 14.38 28.28
N GLN A 27 10.17 13.66 29.32
CA GLN A 27 9.26 13.07 30.31
C GLN A 27 8.40 14.12 31.01
N GLN A 28 9.00 15.26 31.40
CA GLN A 28 8.26 16.37 32.01
C GLN A 28 7.27 17.02 31.04
N LYS A 29 7.68 17.23 29.78
CA LYS A 29 6.85 17.87 28.77
C LYS A 29 5.63 17.03 28.36
N TYR A 30 5.77 15.71 28.28
CA TYR A 30 4.74 14.79 27.82
C TYR A 30 4.11 13.95 28.94
N GLN A 31 4.32 14.32 30.23
CA GLN A 31 3.84 13.52 31.37
C GLN A 31 2.33 13.24 31.34
N ASP A 32 1.53 14.18 30.84
CA ASP A 32 0.06 14.10 30.79
C ASP A 32 -0.47 13.41 29.52
N ASP A 33 0.38 13.17 28.52
CA ASP A 33 0.01 12.49 27.27
C ASP A 33 0.26 10.98 27.37
N ASN A 34 -0.81 10.23 27.67
CA ASN A 34 -0.76 8.78 27.81
C ASN A 34 -0.67 8.01 26.48
N ASN A 35 -0.71 8.70 25.34
CA ASN A 35 -0.67 8.05 24.01
C ASN A 35 0.72 8.07 23.38
N VAL A 36 1.64 8.90 23.89
CA VAL A 36 2.99 9.08 23.35
C VAL A 36 3.98 8.22 24.14
N THR A 37 4.80 7.45 23.45
CA THR A 37 5.95 6.74 24.04
C THR A 37 7.11 7.70 24.20
N ILE A 38 8.10 7.32 25.04
CA ILE A 38 9.27 8.16 25.25
C ILE A 38 10.10 8.28 23.96
N GLU A 39 10.16 7.22 23.17
CA GLU A 39 10.84 7.20 21.89
C GLU A 39 10.16 8.14 20.89
N ASP A 40 8.83 8.10 20.78
CA ASP A 40 8.08 9.00 19.91
C ASP A 40 8.26 10.46 20.30
N ALA A 41 8.31 10.74 21.59
CA ALA A 41 8.51 12.08 22.09
C ALA A 41 9.94 12.61 21.78
N LEU A 42 10.96 11.76 21.90
CA LEU A 42 12.34 12.10 21.52
C LEU A 42 12.46 12.39 20.03
N ILE A 43 11.74 11.63 19.19
CA ILE A 43 11.69 11.84 17.72
C ILE A 43 10.97 13.16 17.40
N ARG A 44 9.81 13.42 18.03
CA ARG A 44 9.04 14.67 17.82
C ARG A 44 9.81 15.93 18.20
N GLU A 45 10.65 15.85 19.22
CA GLU A 45 11.53 16.96 19.64
C GLU A 45 12.80 17.05 18.79
N ASN A 46 12.96 16.20 17.77
CA ASN A 46 14.18 16.13 16.93
C ASN A 46 15.47 15.89 17.72
N ILE A 47 15.39 15.24 18.87
CA ILE A 47 16.55 14.89 19.69
C ILE A 47 17.28 13.70 19.11
N VAL A 48 16.52 12.75 18.53
CA VAL A 48 17.04 11.56 17.87
C VAL A 48 16.27 11.32 16.57
N SER A 49 16.94 10.79 15.56
CA SER A 49 16.28 10.47 14.30
C SER A 49 15.44 9.20 14.43
N GLU A 50 14.34 9.11 13.68
CA GLU A 50 13.51 7.92 13.61
C GLU A 50 14.35 6.70 13.18
N LYS A 51 15.26 6.87 12.22
CA LYS A 51 16.18 5.84 11.75
C LYS A 51 17.08 5.30 12.87
N ASP A 52 17.62 6.15 13.72
CA ASP A 52 18.50 5.75 14.83
C ASP A 52 17.72 4.95 15.89
N VAL A 53 16.50 5.38 16.19
CA VAL A 53 15.62 4.67 17.12
C VAL A 53 15.32 3.26 16.59
N TYR A 54 14.79 3.14 15.35
CA TYR A 54 14.37 1.84 14.82
C TYR A 54 15.53 0.92 14.42
N SER A 55 16.70 1.48 14.03
CA SER A 55 17.91 0.68 13.87
C SER A 55 18.39 0.11 15.21
N THR A 56 18.24 0.86 16.31
CA THR A 56 18.55 0.38 17.66
C THR A 56 17.55 -0.67 18.12
N VAL A 57 16.26 -0.55 17.77
CA VAL A 57 15.25 -1.60 17.99
C VAL A 57 15.65 -2.89 17.27
N ALA A 58 15.99 -2.80 16.00
CA ALA A 58 16.43 -3.94 15.19
C ALA A 58 17.63 -4.66 15.80
N GLU A 59 18.65 -3.89 16.19
CA GLU A 59 19.85 -4.43 16.85
C GLU A 59 19.51 -5.14 18.17
N ARG A 60 18.68 -4.51 19.02
CA ARG A 60 18.20 -5.10 20.28
C ARG A 60 17.47 -6.41 20.08
N MET A 61 16.66 -6.51 19.02
CA MET A 61 15.85 -7.66 18.68
C MET A 61 16.60 -8.69 17.81
N ARG A 62 17.84 -8.41 17.42
CA ARG A 62 18.63 -9.21 16.47
C ARG A 62 17.91 -9.43 15.14
N LEU A 63 17.20 -8.41 14.67
CA LEU A 63 16.54 -8.36 13.38
C LEU A 63 17.30 -7.44 12.41
N ALA A 64 17.07 -7.60 11.12
CA ALA A 64 17.59 -6.67 10.13
C ALA A 64 16.79 -5.36 10.16
N PHE A 65 17.49 -4.23 10.11
CA PHE A 65 16.90 -2.94 9.79
C PHE A 65 17.01 -2.72 8.28
N ILE A 66 15.93 -2.28 7.66
CA ILE A 66 15.87 -2.02 6.22
C ILE A 66 15.37 -0.60 5.99
N ASP A 67 16.08 0.14 5.13
CA ASP A 67 15.65 1.44 4.63
C ASP A 67 14.79 1.22 3.37
N LEU A 68 13.49 1.43 3.48
CA LEU A 68 12.54 1.16 2.39
C LEU A 68 12.69 2.15 1.22
N LYS A 69 13.34 3.31 1.43
CA LYS A 69 13.58 4.30 0.36
C LYS A 69 14.61 3.80 -0.66
N GLU A 70 15.49 2.91 -0.26
CA GLU A 70 16.53 2.34 -1.10
C GLU A 70 16.09 1.03 -1.79
N LEU A 71 14.87 0.55 -1.48
CA LEU A 71 14.38 -0.74 -1.94
C LEU A 71 13.35 -0.58 -3.08
N GLN A 72 13.56 -1.30 -4.17
CA GLN A 72 12.53 -1.48 -5.19
C GLN A 72 11.70 -2.71 -4.81
N ILE A 73 10.44 -2.49 -4.48
CA ILE A 73 9.50 -3.54 -4.10
C ILE A 73 8.73 -3.96 -5.34
N ASP A 74 8.62 -5.28 -5.55
CA ASP A 74 7.85 -5.85 -6.64
C ASP A 74 6.34 -5.64 -6.37
N GLU A 75 5.65 -5.04 -7.33
CA GLU A 75 4.21 -4.75 -7.24
C GLU A 75 3.37 -6.02 -7.05
N SER A 76 3.83 -7.17 -7.53
CA SER A 76 3.18 -8.47 -7.32
C SER A 76 3.03 -8.87 -5.86
N LEU A 77 3.76 -8.22 -4.95
CA LEU A 77 3.67 -8.45 -3.50
C LEU A 77 2.51 -7.68 -2.84
N TYR A 78 1.97 -6.67 -3.52
CA TYR A 78 0.98 -5.76 -2.93
C TYR A 78 -0.34 -6.46 -2.60
N ASP A 79 -0.76 -7.42 -3.43
CA ASP A 79 -2.01 -8.16 -3.24
C ASP A 79 -1.88 -9.43 -2.38
N ILE A 80 -0.65 -9.78 -1.93
CA ILE A 80 -0.43 -11.00 -1.13
C ILE A 80 -1.10 -10.88 0.24
N ILE A 81 -1.07 -9.70 0.86
CA ILE A 81 -1.70 -9.44 2.16
C ILE A 81 -2.91 -8.53 1.94
N PRO A 82 -4.09 -8.88 2.45
CA PRO A 82 -5.25 -8.00 2.39
C PRO A 82 -4.96 -6.59 2.96
N GLN A 83 -5.42 -5.57 2.25
CA GLN A 83 -5.17 -4.15 2.57
C GLN A 83 -5.50 -3.81 4.03
N ASN A 84 -6.66 -4.26 4.52
CA ASN A 84 -7.08 -4.03 5.90
C ASN A 84 -6.06 -4.54 6.93
N LEU A 85 -5.40 -5.69 6.67
CA LEU A 85 -4.36 -6.22 7.57
C LEU A 85 -3.07 -5.41 7.47
N VAL A 86 -2.73 -4.92 6.29
CA VAL A 86 -1.54 -4.06 6.08
C VAL A 86 -1.70 -2.75 6.85
N GLU A 87 -2.89 -2.14 6.80
CA GLU A 87 -3.21 -0.91 7.52
C GLU A 87 -3.32 -1.12 9.03
N ASP A 88 -4.09 -2.12 9.48
CA ASP A 88 -4.34 -2.39 10.89
C ASP A 88 -3.06 -2.68 11.68
N TYR A 89 -2.12 -3.39 11.06
CA TYR A 89 -0.85 -3.77 11.70
C TYR A 89 0.32 -2.84 11.36
N GLY A 90 0.15 -1.86 10.48
CA GLY A 90 1.21 -0.94 10.07
C GLY A 90 2.43 -1.70 9.52
N ILE A 91 2.24 -2.50 8.50
CA ILE A 91 3.26 -3.36 7.88
C ILE A 91 3.37 -3.10 6.39
N ALA A 92 4.47 -3.54 5.78
CA ALA A 92 4.63 -3.56 4.33
C ALA A 92 5.29 -4.86 3.88
N PRO A 93 4.72 -5.62 2.93
CA PRO A 93 5.42 -6.72 2.27
C PRO A 93 6.53 -6.13 1.39
N ILE A 94 7.74 -6.68 1.46
CA ILE A 94 8.91 -6.10 0.77
C ILE A 94 9.64 -7.07 -0.16
N ALA A 95 9.58 -8.37 0.12
CA ALA A 95 10.22 -9.39 -0.70
C ALA A 95 9.67 -10.78 -0.38
N GLU A 96 9.90 -11.73 -1.28
CA GLU A 96 9.71 -13.15 -1.02
C GLU A 96 11.05 -13.88 -1.15
N GLU A 97 11.44 -14.63 -0.13
CA GLU A 97 12.69 -15.39 -0.09
C GLU A 97 12.44 -16.81 0.41
N ASN A 98 12.80 -17.82 -0.39
CA ASN A 98 12.66 -19.24 -0.02
C ASN A 98 11.25 -19.65 0.46
N GLY A 99 10.20 -19.10 -0.19
CA GLY A 99 8.80 -19.33 0.16
C GLY A 99 8.37 -18.68 1.48
N ARG A 100 9.14 -17.71 1.96
CA ARG A 100 8.81 -16.86 3.11
C ARG A 100 8.58 -15.45 2.66
N LEU A 101 7.48 -14.85 3.06
CA LEU A 101 7.23 -13.44 2.84
C LEU A 101 8.01 -12.60 3.86
N ILE A 102 8.82 -11.67 3.36
CA ILE A 102 9.53 -10.71 4.20
C ILE A 102 8.64 -9.49 4.38
N VAL A 103 8.36 -9.15 5.63
CA VAL A 103 7.45 -8.07 6.00
C VAL A 103 8.17 -7.07 6.88
N ALA A 104 8.16 -5.81 6.46
CA ALA A 104 8.66 -4.69 7.26
C ALA A 104 7.62 -4.28 8.30
N THR A 105 8.07 -4.04 9.52
CA THR A 105 7.23 -3.59 10.65
C THR A 105 8.01 -2.65 11.56
N SER A 106 7.32 -1.71 12.17
CA SER A 106 7.87 -0.87 13.25
C SER A 106 7.72 -1.54 14.63
N ASN A 107 6.84 -2.54 14.75
CA ASN A 107 6.62 -3.28 16.00
C ASN A 107 6.89 -4.77 15.86
N PRO A 108 8.15 -5.20 15.90
CA PRO A 108 8.52 -6.61 15.73
C PRO A 108 8.11 -7.52 16.91
N MET A 109 7.59 -6.94 18.01
CA MET A 109 7.11 -7.69 19.17
C MET A 109 5.63 -8.09 19.08
N ASP A 110 4.94 -7.67 18.04
CA ASP A 110 3.55 -8.07 17.82
C ASP A 110 3.45 -9.46 17.19
N TYR A 111 3.55 -10.49 18.05
CA TYR A 111 3.42 -11.89 17.62
C TYR A 111 2.01 -12.23 17.11
N ARG A 112 0.97 -11.46 17.50
CA ARG A 112 -0.39 -11.66 16.99
C ARG A 112 -0.45 -11.29 15.52
N MET A 113 0.16 -10.18 15.13
CA MET A 113 0.31 -9.77 13.74
C MET A 113 0.90 -10.89 12.89
N ILE A 114 2.05 -11.47 13.31
CA ILE A 114 2.72 -12.54 12.60
C ILE A 114 1.78 -13.75 12.42
N SER A 115 1.07 -14.14 13.49
CA SER A 115 0.16 -15.29 13.46
C SER A 115 -1.05 -15.04 12.56
N VAL A 116 -1.68 -13.87 12.65
CA VAL A 116 -2.86 -13.51 11.83
C VAL A 116 -2.50 -13.48 10.36
N ILE A 117 -1.40 -12.81 10.00
CA ILE A 117 -0.99 -12.68 8.61
C ILE A 117 -0.55 -14.04 8.05
N SER A 118 0.31 -14.80 8.78
CA SER A 118 0.77 -16.11 8.34
C SER A 118 -0.39 -17.09 8.10
N ASN A 119 -1.42 -17.06 8.96
CA ASN A 119 -2.61 -17.88 8.81
C ASN A 119 -3.49 -17.45 7.61
N ASN A 120 -3.56 -16.13 7.35
CA ASN A 120 -4.34 -15.60 6.24
C ASN A 120 -3.73 -15.97 4.89
N ILE A 121 -2.43 -15.69 4.71
CA ILE A 121 -1.72 -15.96 3.45
C ILE A 121 -1.25 -17.41 3.31
N LYS A 122 -1.33 -18.23 4.38
CA LYS A 122 -0.83 -19.62 4.46
C LYS A 122 0.66 -19.75 4.09
N ARG A 123 1.45 -18.73 4.39
CA ARG A 123 2.89 -18.68 4.16
C ARG A 123 3.62 -18.29 5.44
N ARG A 124 4.89 -18.68 5.54
CA ARG A 124 5.75 -18.24 6.63
C ARG A 124 6.17 -16.80 6.43
N ILE A 125 6.23 -16.03 7.52
CA ILE A 125 6.65 -14.65 7.53
C ILE A 125 8.02 -14.53 8.18
N LYS A 126 8.87 -13.68 7.61
CA LYS A 126 10.12 -13.19 8.21
C LYS A 126 9.96 -11.69 8.42
N THR A 127 10.06 -11.24 9.65
CA THR A 127 9.93 -9.81 9.97
C THR A 127 11.29 -9.12 9.89
N VAL A 128 11.28 -7.90 9.38
CA VAL A 128 12.39 -6.95 9.42
C VAL A 128 11.87 -5.63 9.98
N VAL A 129 12.78 -4.81 10.50
CA VAL A 129 12.42 -3.53 11.09
C VAL A 129 12.62 -2.41 10.08
N ALA A 130 11.60 -1.55 9.96
CA ALA A 130 11.68 -0.30 9.21
C ALA A 130 11.02 0.82 10.03
N THR A 131 11.20 2.05 9.61
CA THR A 131 10.59 3.18 10.30
C THR A 131 9.09 3.27 9.99
N PRO A 132 8.23 3.67 10.93
CA PRO A 132 6.78 3.81 10.68
C PRO A 132 6.47 4.80 9.55
N THR A 133 7.25 5.87 9.43
CA THR A 133 7.09 6.83 8.33
C THR A 133 7.32 6.17 6.97
N GLN A 134 8.40 5.40 6.81
CA GLN A 134 8.69 4.69 5.56
C GLN A 134 7.66 3.58 5.25
N ILE A 135 7.20 2.86 6.28
CA ILE A 135 6.14 1.86 6.10
C ILE A 135 4.88 2.52 5.56
N LYS A 136 4.48 3.67 6.12
CA LYS A 136 3.31 4.42 5.66
C LYS A 136 3.49 4.96 4.24
N GLU A 137 4.64 5.55 3.93
CA GLU A 137 4.97 5.99 2.57
C GLU A 137 4.84 4.82 1.57
N GLN A 138 5.31 3.63 1.95
CA GLN A 138 5.21 2.44 1.11
C GLN A 138 3.76 1.94 0.96
N GLN A 139 2.97 1.97 2.03
CA GLN A 139 1.54 1.67 1.96
C GLN A 139 0.80 2.62 1.01
N ASP A 140 1.07 3.92 1.11
CA ASP A 140 0.48 4.92 0.22
C ASP A 140 0.82 4.66 -1.26
N ILE A 141 2.04 4.19 -1.55
CA ILE A 141 2.45 3.81 -2.92
C ILE A 141 1.67 2.58 -3.39
N MET A 142 1.58 1.54 -2.54
CA MET A 142 0.87 0.29 -2.84
C MET A 142 -0.60 0.56 -3.17
N TYR A 143 -1.28 1.40 -2.39
CA TYR A 143 -2.71 1.66 -2.58
C TYR A 143 -3.00 2.53 -3.79
N LYS A 144 -2.15 3.53 -4.09
CA LYS A 144 -2.27 4.32 -5.32
C LYS A 144 -2.09 3.47 -6.58
N ALA A 145 -1.16 2.52 -6.55
CA ALA A 145 -0.97 1.57 -7.65
C ALA A 145 -2.22 0.69 -7.85
N GLY A 146 -2.77 0.11 -6.77
CA GLY A 146 -3.96 -0.72 -6.84
C GLY A 146 -5.24 0.03 -7.25
N GLU A 147 -5.38 1.31 -6.90
CA GLU A 147 -6.51 2.14 -7.37
C GLU A 147 -6.41 2.41 -8.88
N GLN A 148 -5.22 2.67 -9.39
CA GLN A 148 -5.01 2.88 -10.82
C GLN A 148 -5.29 1.63 -11.64
N GLU A 149 -4.88 0.46 -11.16
CA GLU A 149 -5.14 -0.82 -11.81
C GLU A 149 -6.65 -1.12 -11.88
N LYS A 150 -7.37 -0.94 -10.78
CA LYS A 150 -8.84 -1.09 -10.74
C LYS A 150 -9.56 -0.15 -11.70
N MET A 151 -9.16 1.12 -11.75
CA MET A 151 -9.73 2.07 -12.70
C MET A 151 -9.46 1.66 -14.16
N TYR A 152 -8.30 1.09 -14.44
CA TYR A 152 -7.95 0.62 -15.79
C TYR A 152 -8.77 -0.60 -16.18
N ASP A 153 -8.95 -1.55 -15.28
CA ASP A 153 -9.78 -2.74 -15.49
C ASP A 153 -11.25 -2.39 -15.67
N GLU A 154 -11.80 -1.50 -14.84
CA GLU A 154 -13.18 -0.99 -14.98
C GLU A 154 -13.39 -0.28 -16.33
N ALA A 155 -12.42 0.52 -16.76
CA ALA A 155 -12.47 1.20 -18.04
C ALA A 155 -12.43 0.21 -19.22
N GLN A 156 -11.62 -0.83 -19.16
CA GLN A 156 -11.58 -1.89 -20.18
C GLN A 156 -12.87 -2.69 -20.21
N GLU A 157 -13.42 -3.05 -19.05
CA GLU A 157 -14.70 -3.76 -18.96
C GLU A 157 -15.85 -2.93 -19.57
N PHE A 158 -15.87 -1.63 -19.30
CA PHE A 158 -16.85 -0.71 -19.87
C PHE A 158 -16.74 -0.62 -21.40
N ILE A 159 -15.54 -0.54 -21.94
CA ILE A 159 -15.28 -0.52 -23.40
C ILE A 159 -15.74 -1.86 -24.02
N ARG A 160 -15.43 -2.97 -23.36
CA ARG A 160 -15.83 -4.30 -23.83
C ARG A 160 -17.36 -4.47 -23.87
N GLN A 161 -18.08 -3.99 -22.85
CA GLN A 161 -19.54 -4.02 -22.81
C GLN A 161 -20.15 -3.15 -23.92
N GLN A 162 -19.58 -1.99 -24.23
CA GLN A 162 -20.06 -1.15 -25.33
C GLN A 162 -19.81 -1.78 -26.71
N MET A 163 -18.69 -2.48 -26.88
CA MET A 163 -18.40 -3.19 -28.14
C MET A 163 -19.39 -4.33 -28.37
N VAL A 164 -19.68 -5.13 -27.35
CA VAL A 164 -20.69 -6.21 -27.46
C VAL A 164 -22.08 -5.64 -27.74
N ALA A 165 -22.49 -4.57 -27.09
CA ALA A 165 -23.79 -3.92 -27.33
C ALA A 165 -23.89 -3.31 -28.75
N SER A 166 -22.77 -2.88 -29.34
CA SER A 166 -22.76 -2.36 -30.72
C SER A 166 -22.76 -3.46 -31.78
N GLU A 167 -22.30 -4.66 -31.46
CA GLU A 167 -22.41 -5.83 -32.36
C GLU A 167 -23.84 -6.40 -32.37
N ASP A 168 -24.50 -6.47 -31.22
CA ASP A 168 -25.93 -6.91 -31.14
C ASP A 168 -26.89 -5.97 -31.89
N SER A 169 -26.60 -4.64 -31.86
CA SER A 169 -27.43 -3.69 -32.62
C SER A 169 -27.22 -3.77 -34.14
N LYS A 170 -26.10 -4.25 -34.64
CA LYS A 170 -25.87 -4.51 -36.07
C LYS A 170 -26.56 -5.78 -36.59
N ILE A 171 -26.77 -6.75 -35.70
CA ILE A 171 -27.47 -8.01 -36.07
C ILE A 171 -28.97 -7.76 -36.20
N GLU A 172 -29.56 -6.78 -35.50
CA GLU A 172 -30.99 -6.43 -35.68
C GLU A 172 -31.26 -5.57 -36.94
N GLU A 173 -30.29 -4.79 -37.44
CA GLU A 173 -30.43 -4.04 -38.68
C GLU A 173 -30.32 -4.93 -39.94
N ASP A 174 -29.57 -6.00 -39.91
CA ASP A 174 -29.41 -6.93 -41.03
C ASP A 174 -30.63 -7.88 -41.22
N ASN A 175 -31.55 -7.97 -40.26
CA ASN A 175 -32.76 -8.76 -40.36
C ASN A 175 -33.99 -7.94 -40.82
N ALA A 176 -33.86 -6.68 -41.17
CA ALA A 176 -34.95 -5.81 -41.61
C ALA A 176 -35.04 -5.62 -43.15
N GLU A 177 -34.18 -6.26 -43.93
CA GLU A 177 -34.24 -6.21 -45.40
C GLU A 177 -34.89 -7.48 -46.02
N ASP A 178 -36.17 -7.73 -45.67
CA ASP A 178 -37.04 -8.56 -46.50
C ASP A 178 -38.41 -7.87 -46.67
N GLN A 179 -38.47 -6.80 -47.48
CA GLN A 179 -39.69 -6.26 -48.03
C GLN A 179 -39.57 -6.02 -49.52
N PRO A 180 -40.65 -6.27 -50.29
CA PRO A 180 -40.59 -6.57 -51.73
C PRO A 180 -40.33 -5.33 -52.57
N ILE A 181 -39.54 -5.57 -53.62
CA ILE A 181 -39.26 -4.64 -54.70
C ILE A 181 -40.57 -4.14 -55.36
N ILE A 182 -40.95 -2.93 -55.08
CA ILE A 182 -41.94 -2.20 -55.91
C ILE A 182 -41.17 -1.41 -56.95
N ASN A 183 -41.27 -1.95 -58.15
CA ASN A 183 -40.80 -1.45 -59.41
C ASN A 183 -41.35 -0.05 -59.72
N TRP A 184 -40.53 0.96 -59.72
CA TRP A 184 -40.82 2.27 -60.28
C TRP A 184 -39.93 2.51 -61.48
N SER A 185 -40.34 1.89 -62.57
CA SER A 185 -39.93 2.24 -63.92
C SER A 185 -40.66 3.49 -64.34
N THR A 186 -39.94 4.36 -64.99
CA THR A 186 -40.40 5.44 -65.92
C THR A 186 -41.18 6.62 -65.35
N LYS A 187 -40.57 7.74 -65.29
CA LYS A 187 -40.94 8.90 -66.09
C LYS A 187 -40.10 10.13 -65.78
N CYS A 188 -39.48 10.56 -66.70
CA CYS A 188 -39.53 11.83 -67.41
C CYS A 188 -38.26 12.65 -67.31
N SER A 189 -37.57 12.51 -68.34
CA SER A 189 -37.06 13.50 -69.28
C SER A 189 -37.44 14.96 -69.04
N LYS A 190 -36.44 15.81 -69.29
CA LYS A 190 -36.46 17.15 -69.85
C LYS A 190 -36.87 18.31 -68.97
N THR A 191 -35.97 19.19 -68.77
CA THR A 191 -35.93 20.56 -69.32
C THR A 191 -34.82 21.31 -68.60
N LEU A 192 -33.72 21.57 -69.22
CA LEU A 192 -33.35 22.74 -69.99
C LEU A 192 -33.18 24.02 -69.17
N LEU A 193 -31.90 24.45 -69.14
CA LEU A 193 -31.42 25.81 -69.45
C LEU A 193 -32.12 27.02 -68.74
N ARG A 194 -31.44 27.60 -67.84
CA ARG A 194 -30.78 28.94 -68.04
C ARG A 194 -29.93 29.29 -66.86
#